data_7d398ad6eeb6ad0d54f4befda1668d01
#
_entry.id   7d398ad6eeb6ad0d54f4befda1668d01
#
_cell.length_a   1.000
_cell.length_b   1.000
_cell.length_c   1.000
_cell.angle_alpha   90.00
_cell.angle_beta   90.00
_cell.angle_gamma   90.00
#
_symmetry.space_group_name_H-M   'P 1'
#
loop_
_entity.id
_entity.type
_entity.pdbx_description
1 polymer ?
#
loop_
_entity_poly.entity_id
_entity_poly.type
_entity_poly.pdbx_seq_one_letter_code
_entity_poly.pdbx_strand_id
1 'polypeptide(L)'
;MTDSQPVNLDTTCTDTADKNLDKSNVKITNKMLDKNAETLEYLSVDDYDYELPDSLIARYPLAQRSASKLLYLATSQQKDSDSQIIDKQFSELADLLNAGDLIVFNDTKVMKARLFGQKDTGGKIEVLIERLVNISDLDSTVLQLETTDGKSINQEHIALCHVKASKAPKLGQRLEIADGHMQAVVIGRQENLFILAFEAPILPDLERYGELPIPPYFERHADATDNTRYQTVFHDPAKLASVAAPTASLHFDKLVLDKLAAKGINTAFVTLHVGAGTFAPVKTDNLLNHTMHSEYAHLPQVTADLINQTHANGKQVIAIGTTVTRVLETAYQKTAVNGKALSSWAGDTDIFIYPGFRFGVIDKLLTNFHLPKSTLLMLVSAFAGKAAIEQAYQHAIDNHYRFFSYGDAMLLDKKTKVQAQTLNKQ
;
A
#
# COMPACT_ATOMS: atom_id res chain seq x y z
N MET A 1 -7.48 -60.68 8.90
CA MET A 1 -6.34 -61.24 8.21
C MET A 1 -6.21 -60.50 6.91
N THR A 2 -5.33 -59.54 6.89
CA THR A 2 -4.36 -59.15 5.87
C THR A 2 -3.72 -57.85 6.33
N ASP A 3 -2.46 -58.03 6.70
CA ASP A 3 -1.51 -56.95 7.00
C ASP A 3 -1.30 -56.04 5.79
N SER A 4 -1.16 -54.73 6.05
CA SER A 4 -0.42 -53.85 5.16
C SER A 4 0.38 -52.82 5.98
N GLN A 5 1.71 -53.03 5.99
CA GLN A 5 2.70 -52.16 6.60
C GLN A 5 2.84 -50.81 5.84
N PRO A 6 3.32 -49.75 6.49
CA PRO A 6 3.59 -48.48 5.86
C PRO A 6 4.94 -48.46 5.13
N VAL A 7 4.94 -47.86 3.94
CA VAL A 7 6.12 -47.64 3.11
C VAL A 7 6.89 -46.42 3.66
N ASN A 8 8.12 -46.65 4.06
CA ASN A 8 9.15 -45.68 4.39
C ASN A 8 9.70 -45.09 3.08
N LEU A 9 9.60 -43.78 2.88
CA LEU A 9 10.35 -43.04 1.83
C LEU A 9 11.41 -42.16 2.50
N ASP A 10 12.60 -42.75 2.60
CA ASP A 10 13.86 -42.01 2.81
C ASP A 10 14.20 -41.26 1.53
N THR A 11 14.26 -39.92 1.61
CA THR A 11 14.95 -39.11 0.61
C THR A 11 15.86 -38.11 1.34
N THR A 12 17.10 -38.51 1.48
CA THR A 12 18.23 -37.66 1.82
C THR A 12 18.48 -36.68 0.65
N CYS A 13 18.19 -35.40 0.87
CA CYS A 13 18.65 -34.31 0.01
C CYS A 13 19.80 -33.61 0.73
N THR A 14 20.99 -33.72 0.20
CA THR A 14 22.20 -33.07 0.70
C THR A 14 22.19 -31.60 0.40
N ASP A 15 22.10 -30.79 1.47
CA ASP A 15 22.32 -29.35 1.45
C ASP A 15 23.82 -29.05 1.25
N THR A 16 24.15 -28.46 0.11
CA THR A 16 25.37 -27.67 -0.03
C THR A 16 24.97 -26.17 -0.04
N ALA A 17 24.96 -25.59 1.15
CA ALA A 17 24.82 -24.16 1.31
C ALA A 17 26.10 -23.45 0.85
N ASP A 18 26.00 -22.73 -0.26
CA ASP A 18 27.03 -21.81 -0.71
C ASP A 18 26.95 -20.52 0.09
N LYS A 19 27.87 -20.38 1.08
CA LYS A 19 28.04 -19.16 1.89
C LYS A 19 28.97 -18.23 1.13
N ASN A 20 28.43 -17.37 0.28
CA ASN A 20 29.07 -16.11 -0.13
C ASN A 20 28.04 -15.19 -0.79
N LEU A 21 27.20 -14.54 0.01
CA LEU A 21 26.43 -13.37 -0.43
C LEU A 21 27.27 -12.11 -0.15
N ASP A 22 27.96 -11.69 -1.18
CA ASP A 22 28.64 -10.39 -1.28
C ASP A 22 27.64 -9.25 -1.07
N LYS A 23 27.84 -8.44 -0.01
CA LYS A 23 27.01 -7.28 0.37
C LYS A 23 27.23 -6.05 -0.51
N SER A 24 27.87 -6.16 -1.65
CA SER A 24 28.09 -5.09 -2.59
C SER A 24 27.31 -5.33 -3.89
N ASN A 25 26.31 -4.50 -4.15
CA ASN A 25 25.52 -4.36 -5.38
C ASN A 25 24.11 -4.93 -5.40
N VAL A 26 23.22 -4.43 -4.53
CA VAL A 26 21.81 -4.34 -4.90
C VAL A 26 21.58 -2.98 -5.58
N LYS A 27 22.17 -2.76 -6.74
CA LYS A 27 21.64 -1.83 -7.72
C LYS A 27 20.41 -2.50 -8.33
N ILE A 28 19.23 -2.22 -7.80
CA ILE A 28 17.96 -2.53 -8.45
C ILE A 28 17.97 -1.74 -9.76
N THR A 29 18.30 -2.43 -10.84
CA THR A 29 18.17 -1.88 -12.17
C THR A 29 16.68 -1.71 -12.43
N ASN A 30 16.20 -0.46 -12.39
CA ASN A 30 14.89 -0.04 -12.91
C ASN A 30 14.87 -0.29 -14.43
N LYS A 31 14.73 -1.57 -14.82
CA LYS A 31 14.79 -2.04 -16.21
C LYS A 31 13.63 -1.53 -17.08
N MET A 32 12.72 -0.75 -16.49
CA MET A 32 11.50 -0.24 -17.14
C MET A 32 11.48 1.29 -17.28
N LEU A 33 12.57 1.98 -17.07
CA LEU A 33 12.67 3.38 -17.50
C LEU A 33 12.74 3.44 -19.02
N ASP A 34 12.10 4.42 -19.61
CA ASP A 34 12.15 4.64 -21.07
C ASP A 34 13.60 4.85 -21.49
N LYS A 35 14.12 4.04 -22.42
CA LYS A 35 15.50 4.16 -22.92
C LYS A 35 15.79 5.53 -23.58
N ASN A 36 14.75 6.33 -23.81
CA ASN A 36 14.81 7.70 -24.31
C ASN A 36 14.53 8.74 -23.22
N ALA A 37 14.33 8.33 -21.94
CA ALA A 37 14.38 9.26 -20.83
C ALA A 37 15.84 9.74 -20.75
N GLU A 38 16.07 11.03 -21.00
CA GLU A 38 17.27 11.70 -20.55
C GLU A 38 17.57 11.22 -19.14
N THR A 39 18.80 10.86 -18.87
CA THR A 39 19.22 10.39 -17.54
C THR A 39 18.82 11.49 -16.56
N LEU A 40 17.70 11.27 -15.83
CA LEU A 40 17.24 12.17 -14.78
C LEU A 40 18.31 12.08 -13.67
N GLU A 41 19.24 13.04 -13.67
CA GLU A 41 20.25 13.14 -12.60
C GLU A 41 19.64 13.67 -11.30
N TYR A 42 18.52 14.36 -11.40
CA TYR A 42 17.83 14.96 -10.26
C TYR A 42 16.32 15.05 -10.51
N LEU A 43 15.54 14.67 -9.51
CA LEU A 43 14.09 14.82 -9.49
C LEU A 43 13.69 15.44 -8.14
N SER A 44 13.23 16.70 -8.16
CA SER A 44 12.92 17.44 -6.94
C SER A 44 11.59 17.04 -6.34
N VAL A 45 11.55 16.91 -5.01
CA VAL A 45 10.30 16.78 -4.23
C VAL A 45 9.44 18.04 -4.41
N ASP A 46 10.05 19.21 -4.52
CA ASP A 46 9.36 20.49 -4.67
C ASP A 46 8.58 20.62 -5.98
N ASP A 47 8.97 19.85 -7.02
CA ASP A 47 8.21 19.76 -8.28
C ASP A 47 6.81 19.14 -8.11
N TYR A 48 6.52 18.56 -6.94
CA TYR A 48 5.25 17.92 -6.58
C TYR A 48 4.57 18.63 -5.41
N ASP A 49 4.87 19.91 -5.22
CA ASP A 49 4.20 20.74 -4.23
C ASP A 49 2.95 21.41 -4.83
N TYR A 50 1.98 21.67 -3.99
CA TYR A 50 0.81 22.48 -4.31
C TYR A 50 0.19 23.04 -3.02
N GLU A 51 -0.49 24.16 -3.12
CA GLU A 51 -1.20 24.75 -1.99
C GLU A 51 -2.57 24.11 -1.81
N LEU A 52 -2.81 23.53 -0.64
CA LEU A 52 -4.09 22.93 -0.27
C LEU A 52 -4.72 23.71 0.89
N PRO A 53 -5.89 24.34 0.70
CA PRO A 53 -6.65 24.92 1.80
C PRO A 53 -7.04 23.84 2.83
N ASP A 54 -6.76 24.09 4.11
CA ASP A 54 -7.06 23.15 5.20
C ASP A 54 -8.54 22.74 5.26
N SER A 55 -9.44 23.65 4.89
CA SER A 55 -10.88 23.41 4.81
C SER A 55 -11.29 22.31 3.81
N LEU A 56 -10.44 21.95 2.87
CA LEU A 56 -10.69 20.89 1.90
C LEU A 56 -10.23 19.51 2.40
N ILE A 57 -9.51 19.43 3.51
CA ILE A 57 -9.08 18.16 4.12
C ILE A 57 -10.27 17.47 4.78
N ALA A 58 -10.61 16.28 4.29
CA ALA A 58 -11.73 15.50 4.81
C ALA A 58 -11.34 14.74 6.09
N ARG A 59 -11.63 15.30 7.25
CA ARG A 59 -11.36 14.69 8.55
C ARG A 59 -12.39 13.63 8.97
N TYR A 60 -13.59 13.65 8.34
CA TYR A 60 -14.68 12.70 8.59
C TYR A 60 -15.27 12.19 7.27
N PRO A 61 -15.75 10.93 7.25
CA PRO A 61 -16.39 10.36 6.07
C PRO A 61 -17.77 11.00 5.82
N LEU A 62 -18.22 11.00 4.57
CA LEU A 62 -19.60 11.30 4.22
C LEU A 62 -20.55 10.25 4.82
N ALA A 63 -21.83 10.57 5.01
CA ALA A 63 -22.81 9.62 5.52
C ALA A 63 -22.92 8.36 4.65
N GLN A 64 -22.95 8.54 3.33
CA GLN A 64 -22.95 7.46 2.35
C GLN A 64 -21.57 7.39 1.64
N ARG A 65 -21.01 6.19 1.45
CA ARG A 65 -19.69 6.01 0.84
C ARG A 65 -19.66 6.52 -0.60
N SER A 66 -20.66 6.16 -1.38
CA SER A 66 -20.76 6.51 -2.80
C SER A 66 -21.25 7.92 -3.10
N ALA A 67 -21.49 8.75 -2.05
CA ALA A 67 -21.86 10.16 -2.21
C ALA A 67 -20.65 11.09 -2.46
N SER A 68 -19.42 10.57 -2.48
CA SER A 68 -18.24 11.36 -2.84
C SER A 68 -18.28 11.79 -4.31
N LYS A 69 -17.62 12.92 -4.62
CA LYS A 69 -17.38 13.33 -6.00
C LYS A 69 -16.34 12.40 -6.64
N LEU A 70 -16.42 12.32 -7.97
CA LEU A 70 -15.47 11.60 -8.81
C LEU A 70 -14.98 12.51 -9.93
N LEU A 71 -13.70 12.87 -9.91
CA LEU A 71 -13.05 13.56 -11.02
C LEU A 71 -12.56 12.51 -12.02
N TYR A 72 -13.08 12.51 -13.23
CA TYR A 72 -12.56 11.65 -14.30
C TYR A 72 -11.61 12.45 -15.19
N LEU A 73 -10.35 12.06 -15.19
CA LEU A 73 -9.31 12.58 -16.07
C LEU A 73 -9.16 11.65 -17.27
N ALA A 74 -9.89 11.98 -18.35
CA ALA A 74 -9.90 11.21 -19.58
C ALA A 74 -8.75 11.61 -20.50
N THR A 75 -8.09 10.64 -21.12
CA THR A 75 -7.06 10.91 -22.14
C THR A 75 -7.74 11.20 -23.47
N SER A 76 -7.42 12.35 -24.09
CA SER A 76 -7.90 12.66 -25.44
C SER A 76 -7.26 11.73 -26.48
N GLN A 77 -8.10 11.09 -27.31
CA GLN A 77 -7.62 10.27 -28.45
C GLN A 77 -7.17 11.10 -29.64
N GLN A 78 -7.40 12.41 -29.66
CA GLN A 78 -7.26 13.24 -30.87
C GLN A 78 -6.04 14.17 -30.92
N LYS A 79 -5.41 14.53 -29.81
CA LYS A 79 -4.15 15.29 -29.76
C LYS A 79 -3.48 15.17 -28.40
N ASP A 80 -2.18 15.10 -28.37
CA ASP A 80 -1.30 14.83 -27.23
C ASP A 80 -1.30 15.85 -26.08
N SER A 81 -2.18 16.85 -26.08
CA SER A 81 -2.14 17.95 -25.11
C SER A 81 -3.38 18.11 -24.24
N ASP A 82 -4.52 17.50 -24.56
CA ASP A 82 -5.78 17.86 -23.88
C ASP A 82 -6.39 16.67 -23.15
N SER A 83 -5.95 16.44 -21.91
CA SER A 83 -6.73 15.62 -20.99
C SER A 83 -8.03 16.36 -20.68
N GLN A 84 -9.16 15.66 -20.76
CA GLN A 84 -10.47 16.23 -20.44
C GLN A 84 -10.77 15.91 -18.97
N ILE A 85 -11.11 16.94 -18.19
CA ILE A 85 -11.60 16.80 -16.81
C ILE A 85 -13.13 16.74 -16.87
N ILE A 86 -13.72 15.72 -16.25
CA ILE A 86 -15.17 15.49 -16.22
C ILE A 86 -15.56 15.27 -14.74
N ASP A 87 -16.44 16.13 -14.23
CA ASP A 87 -16.99 15.99 -12.89
C ASP A 87 -18.14 14.98 -12.87
N LYS A 88 -18.12 14.08 -11.90
CA LYS A 88 -19.07 12.99 -11.68
C LYS A 88 -19.32 12.78 -10.20
N GLN A 89 -20.34 11.97 -9.88
CA GLN A 89 -20.50 11.35 -8.57
C GLN A 89 -19.87 9.95 -8.60
N PHE A 90 -19.34 9.50 -7.47
CA PHE A 90 -18.78 8.14 -7.39
C PHE A 90 -19.80 7.05 -7.75
N SER A 91 -21.08 7.29 -7.43
CA SER A 91 -22.20 6.41 -7.78
C SER A 91 -22.42 6.22 -9.28
N GLU A 92 -21.78 7.06 -10.15
CA GLU A 92 -21.77 6.97 -11.61
C GLU A 92 -20.56 6.23 -12.17
N LEU A 93 -19.66 5.67 -11.31
CA LEU A 93 -18.45 4.97 -11.74
C LEU A 93 -18.74 3.88 -12.79
N ALA A 94 -19.82 3.13 -12.62
CA ALA A 94 -20.21 2.08 -13.57
C ALA A 94 -20.43 2.63 -14.99
N ASP A 95 -20.87 3.88 -15.16
CA ASP A 95 -21.14 4.48 -16.47
C ASP A 95 -19.85 4.76 -17.25
N LEU A 96 -18.71 4.90 -16.55
CA LEU A 96 -17.39 5.18 -17.12
C LEU A 96 -16.61 3.92 -17.52
N LEU A 97 -17.13 2.73 -17.26
CA LEU A 97 -16.49 1.44 -17.52
C LEU A 97 -17.32 0.61 -18.51
N ASN A 98 -16.74 -0.42 -19.11
CA ASN A 98 -17.38 -1.26 -20.10
C ASN A 98 -17.59 -2.70 -19.59
N ALA A 99 -18.62 -3.38 -20.09
CA ALA A 99 -18.81 -4.80 -19.82
C ALA A 99 -17.56 -5.61 -20.22
N GLY A 100 -17.12 -6.49 -19.33
CA GLY A 100 -15.91 -7.30 -19.49
C GLY A 100 -14.63 -6.64 -18.95
N ASP A 101 -14.67 -5.36 -18.56
CA ASP A 101 -13.56 -4.75 -17.82
C ASP A 101 -13.38 -5.43 -16.45
N LEU A 102 -12.18 -5.35 -15.88
CA LEU A 102 -11.81 -5.95 -14.60
C LEU A 102 -11.39 -4.88 -13.58
N ILE A 103 -12.10 -4.81 -12.48
CA ILE A 103 -11.70 -4.02 -11.31
C ILE A 103 -10.92 -4.91 -10.36
N VAL A 104 -9.74 -4.43 -9.91
CA VAL A 104 -8.91 -5.13 -8.91
C VAL A 104 -8.88 -4.33 -7.62
N PHE A 105 -9.21 -4.99 -6.50
CA PHE A 105 -9.26 -4.43 -5.15
C PHE A 105 -8.14 -4.97 -4.27
N ASN A 106 -7.85 -4.25 -3.18
CA ASN A 106 -7.04 -4.74 -2.06
C ASN A 106 -7.97 -5.20 -0.93
N ASP A 107 -7.90 -6.47 -0.58
CA ASP A 107 -8.78 -7.13 0.40
C ASP A 107 -8.21 -7.18 1.82
N THR A 108 -7.13 -6.46 2.09
CA THR A 108 -6.55 -6.39 3.44
C THR A 108 -7.53 -5.82 4.47
N LYS A 109 -7.39 -6.25 5.73
CA LYS A 109 -8.14 -5.73 6.87
C LYS A 109 -7.22 -4.91 7.78
N VAL A 110 -7.68 -3.74 8.20
CA VAL A 110 -6.94 -2.85 9.10
C VAL A 110 -7.01 -3.35 10.53
N MET A 111 -5.87 -3.44 11.21
CA MET A 111 -5.74 -3.76 12.64
C MET A 111 -5.98 -2.51 13.49
N LYS A 112 -6.44 -2.70 14.73
CA LYS A 112 -6.41 -1.68 15.77
C LYS A 112 -5.00 -1.56 16.35
N ALA A 113 -4.05 -1.22 15.51
CA ALA A 113 -2.61 -1.36 15.77
C ALA A 113 -2.02 -0.30 16.71
N ARG A 114 -2.79 0.73 17.10
CA ARG A 114 -2.33 1.81 17.99
C ARG A 114 -2.67 1.47 19.44
N LEU A 115 -1.67 1.51 20.30
CA LEU A 115 -1.75 1.18 21.70
C LEU A 115 -1.11 2.29 22.54
N PHE A 116 -1.62 2.50 23.74
CA PHE A 116 -1.05 3.43 24.71
C PHE A 116 -0.58 2.67 25.94
N GLY A 117 0.43 3.22 26.64
CA GLY A 117 0.97 2.59 27.83
C GLY A 117 2.06 3.42 28.48
N GLN A 118 2.86 2.75 29.29
CA GLN A 118 3.97 3.36 30.01
C GLN A 118 5.16 2.40 30.08
N LYS A 119 6.34 2.96 30.28
CA LYS A 119 7.53 2.22 30.64
C LYS A 119 7.48 1.84 32.12
N ASP A 120 8.23 0.85 32.54
CA ASP A 120 8.45 0.48 33.93
C ASP A 120 8.89 1.67 34.84
N THR A 121 9.48 2.70 34.23
CA THR A 121 9.87 3.97 34.87
C THR A 121 8.75 5.02 34.92
N GLY A 122 7.51 4.68 34.51
CA GLY A 122 6.33 5.57 34.50
C GLY A 122 6.25 6.54 33.32
N GLY A 123 7.20 6.52 32.38
CA GLY A 123 7.16 7.38 31.21
C GLY A 123 6.12 6.89 30.20
N LYS A 124 5.18 7.77 29.79
CA LYS A 124 4.15 7.45 28.81
C LYS A 124 4.73 7.07 27.45
N ILE A 125 4.09 6.11 26.78
CA ILE A 125 4.42 5.65 25.43
C ILE A 125 3.16 5.52 24.57
N GLU A 126 3.34 5.70 23.25
CA GLU A 126 2.42 5.28 22.22
C GLU A 126 3.16 4.22 21.38
N VAL A 127 2.55 3.06 21.19
CA VAL A 127 3.07 1.96 20.39
C VAL A 127 2.16 1.80 19.19
N LEU A 128 2.74 1.84 17.98
CA LEU A 128 2.04 1.51 16.75
C LEU A 128 2.68 0.26 16.18
N ILE A 129 1.94 -0.84 16.16
CA ILE A 129 2.40 -2.09 15.56
C ILE A 129 2.44 -1.92 14.04
N GLU A 130 3.61 -2.11 13.46
CA GLU A 130 3.84 -2.06 12.02
C GLU A 130 3.60 -3.42 11.36
N ARG A 131 4.20 -4.49 11.94
CA ARG A 131 4.13 -5.85 11.40
C ARG A 131 4.36 -6.87 12.52
N LEU A 132 3.58 -7.95 12.48
CA LEU A 132 3.88 -9.15 13.26
C LEU A 132 4.92 -9.97 12.52
N VAL A 133 5.93 -10.48 13.22
CA VAL A 133 7.06 -11.20 12.61
C VAL A 133 7.42 -12.43 13.44
N ASN A 134 8.05 -13.43 12.79
CA ASN A 134 8.68 -14.53 13.51
C ASN A 134 10.10 -14.13 13.90
N ILE A 135 10.59 -14.64 15.02
CA ILE A 135 11.95 -14.35 15.46
C ILE A 135 13.00 -14.85 14.47
N SER A 136 12.71 -15.96 13.75
CA SER A 136 13.57 -16.51 12.71
C SER A 136 13.81 -15.58 11.52
N ASP A 137 12.91 -14.62 11.31
CA ASP A 137 12.96 -13.67 10.19
C ASP A 137 13.79 -12.41 10.54
N LEU A 138 14.28 -12.35 11.80
CA LEU A 138 15.04 -11.22 12.32
C LEU A 138 16.55 -11.54 12.40
N ASP A 139 17.37 -10.51 12.25
CA ASP A 139 18.82 -10.63 12.47
C ASP A 139 19.10 -10.85 13.97
N SER A 140 19.58 -12.03 14.29
CA SER A 140 19.90 -12.41 15.67
C SER A 140 20.96 -11.53 16.33
N THR A 141 21.77 -10.83 15.56
CA THR A 141 22.85 -9.96 16.08
C THR A 141 22.32 -8.68 16.73
N VAL A 142 21.06 -8.29 16.42
CA VAL A 142 20.42 -7.10 16.98
C VAL A 142 19.48 -7.41 18.13
N LEU A 143 19.35 -8.70 18.52
CA LEU A 143 18.39 -9.16 19.51
C LEU A 143 19.01 -9.31 20.90
N GLN A 144 18.30 -8.82 21.90
CA GLN A 144 18.55 -9.10 23.31
C GLN A 144 17.39 -9.95 23.86
N LEU A 145 17.68 -11.19 24.21
CA LEU A 145 16.67 -12.18 24.62
C LEU A 145 16.57 -12.35 26.15
N GLU A 146 17.16 -11.41 26.90
CA GLU A 146 17.02 -11.31 28.35
C GLU A 146 16.54 -9.92 28.72
N THR A 147 15.69 -9.87 29.73
CA THR A 147 15.25 -8.60 30.34
C THR A 147 16.36 -7.93 31.13
N THR A 148 16.18 -6.67 31.51
CA THR A 148 17.12 -5.95 32.36
C THR A 148 17.32 -6.59 33.77
N ASP A 149 16.37 -7.41 34.25
CA ASP A 149 16.41 -8.19 35.48
C ASP A 149 16.83 -9.66 35.25
N GLY A 150 17.34 -10.01 34.07
CA GLY A 150 17.91 -11.33 33.74
C GLY A 150 16.90 -12.45 33.47
N LYS A 151 15.62 -12.12 33.23
CA LYS A 151 14.59 -13.13 32.90
C LYS A 151 14.56 -13.40 31.41
N SER A 152 14.33 -14.66 31.04
CA SER A 152 14.11 -15.07 29.66
C SER A 152 12.85 -14.42 29.09
N ILE A 153 12.90 -14.10 27.79
CA ILE A 153 11.83 -13.43 27.05
C ILE A 153 11.09 -14.44 26.20
N ASN A 154 9.75 -14.35 26.14
CA ASN A 154 8.93 -15.12 25.21
C ASN A 154 9.25 -14.68 23.77
N GLN A 155 9.52 -15.64 22.88
CA GLN A 155 9.91 -15.41 21.50
C GLN A 155 8.81 -15.76 20.49
N GLU A 156 7.60 -16.08 20.96
CA GLU A 156 6.50 -16.51 20.10
C GLU A 156 5.68 -15.34 19.54
N HIS A 157 5.65 -14.20 20.24
CA HIS A 157 4.76 -13.09 19.92
C HIS A 157 5.57 -11.81 19.73
N ILE A 158 6.11 -11.64 18.51
CA ILE A 158 7.01 -10.53 18.20
C ILE A 158 6.38 -9.60 17.17
N ALA A 159 6.61 -8.30 17.36
CA ALA A 159 6.19 -7.28 16.43
C ALA A 159 7.28 -6.23 16.19
N LEU A 160 7.34 -5.73 14.96
CA LEU A 160 8.00 -4.48 14.60
C LEU A 160 7.06 -3.33 14.93
N CYS A 161 7.53 -2.33 15.65
CA CYS A 161 6.70 -1.25 16.17
C CYS A 161 7.36 0.12 16.06
N HIS A 162 6.58 1.15 15.76
CA HIS A 162 6.94 2.51 16.09
C HIS A 162 6.63 2.75 17.57
N VAL A 163 7.58 3.33 18.31
CA VAL A 163 7.37 3.71 19.71
C VAL A 163 7.65 5.20 19.88
N LYS A 164 6.59 5.96 20.19
CA LYS A 164 6.68 7.37 20.51
C LYS A 164 6.74 7.54 22.03
N ALA A 165 7.79 8.22 22.49
CA ALA A 165 8.03 8.51 23.90
C ALA A 165 8.93 9.74 24.04
N SER A 166 8.89 10.42 25.19
CA SER A 166 9.79 11.56 25.49
C SER A 166 11.27 11.15 25.48
N LYS A 167 11.56 9.93 25.96
CA LYS A 167 12.86 9.26 25.83
C LYS A 167 12.61 7.85 25.32
N ALA A 168 13.33 7.45 24.28
CA ALA A 168 13.22 6.11 23.68
C ALA A 168 13.43 5.02 24.75
N PRO A 169 12.63 3.93 24.73
CA PRO A 169 12.86 2.82 25.63
C PRO A 169 14.19 2.12 25.30
N LYS A 170 14.81 1.52 26.35
CA LYS A 170 16.08 0.81 26.23
C LYS A 170 15.86 -0.66 25.90
N LEU A 171 16.89 -1.32 25.38
CA LEU A 171 16.91 -2.78 25.23
C LEU A 171 16.71 -3.46 26.60
N GLY A 172 15.93 -4.54 26.63
CA GLY A 172 15.55 -5.27 27.84
C GLY A 172 14.50 -4.56 28.71
N GLN A 173 14.08 -3.34 28.35
CA GLN A 173 13.10 -2.58 29.16
C GLN A 173 11.69 -3.13 28.96
N ARG A 174 10.95 -3.27 30.08
CA ARG A 174 9.54 -3.66 30.09
C ARG A 174 8.64 -2.48 29.77
N LEU A 175 7.57 -2.77 29.05
CA LEU A 175 6.51 -1.84 28.67
C LEU A 175 5.18 -2.40 29.18
N GLU A 176 4.44 -1.60 29.93
CA GLU A 176 3.05 -1.87 30.31
C GLU A 176 2.14 -1.16 29.32
N ILE A 177 1.31 -1.91 28.62
CA ILE A 177 0.48 -1.42 27.52
C ILE A 177 -0.99 -1.72 27.86
N ALA A 178 -1.90 -0.85 27.43
CA ALA A 178 -3.35 -0.99 27.67
C ALA A 178 -3.67 -1.13 29.18
N ASP A 179 -3.19 -0.19 29.99
CA ASP A 179 -3.38 -0.17 31.44
C ASP A 179 -2.91 -1.46 32.15
N GLY A 180 -1.83 -2.08 31.63
CA GLY A 180 -1.24 -3.30 32.17
C GLY A 180 -1.85 -4.61 31.64
N HIS A 181 -2.85 -4.55 30.78
CA HIS A 181 -3.45 -5.75 30.16
C HIS A 181 -2.49 -6.44 29.18
N MET A 182 -1.57 -5.71 28.58
CA MET A 182 -0.54 -6.23 27.70
C MET A 182 0.83 -5.89 28.26
N GLN A 183 1.74 -6.85 28.21
CA GLN A 183 3.14 -6.67 28.62
C GLN A 183 4.04 -6.94 27.41
N ALA A 184 5.03 -6.08 27.22
CA ALA A 184 6.04 -6.28 26.18
C ALA A 184 7.43 -5.92 26.67
N VAL A 185 8.45 -6.47 26.02
CA VAL A 185 9.86 -6.16 26.27
C VAL A 185 10.50 -5.68 24.97
N VAL A 186 11.33 -4.67 25.05
CA VAL A 186 12.14 -4.20 23.91
C VAL A 186 13.30 -5.16 23.72
N ILE A 187 13.28 -5.96 22.64
CA ILE A 187 14.30 -6.97 22.38
C ILE A 187 15.30 -6.57 21.29
N GLY A 188 15.03 -5.49 20.55
CA GLY A 188 15.93 -5.07 19.47
C GLY A 188 15.45 -3.83 18.74
N ARG A 189 16.19 -3.52 17.68
CA ARG A 189 15.83 -2.50 16.71
C ARG A 189 16.18 -2.96 15.30
N GLN A 190 15.29 -2.63 14.37
CA GLN A 190 15.51 -2.77 12.95
C GLN A 190 15.21 -1.43 12.28
N GLU A 191 16.22 -0.78 11.72
CA GLU A 191 16.12 0.59 11.21
C GLU A 191 15.52 1.56 12.25
N ASN A 192 14.36 2.15 11.96
CA ASN A 192 13.67 3.07 12.85
C ASN A 192 12.62 2.38 13.74
N LEU A 193 12.42 1.07 13.58
CA LEU A 193 11.43 0.29 14.33
C LEU A 193 12.05 -0.37 15.56
N PHE A 194 11.25 -0.48 16.60
CA PHE A 194 11.54 -1.31 17.76
C PHE A 194 11.05 -2.72 17.52
N ILE A 195 11.80 -3.70 17.98
CA ILE A 195 11.38 -5.09 18.03
C ILE A 195 10.85 -5.32 19.44
N LEU A 196 9.55 -5.59 19.56
CA LEU A 196 8.88 -5.84 20.82
C LEU A 196 8.46 -7.32 20.90
N ALA A 197 8.80 -7.97 22.02
CA ALA A 197 8.31 -9.31 22.36
C ALA A 197 7.19 -9.17 23.39
N PHE A 198 6.03 -9.72 23.08
CA PHE A 198 4.84 -9.69 23.94
C PHE A 198 4.72 -11.00 24.72
N GLU A 199 4.13 -10.93 25.93
CA GLU A 199 3.96 -12.12 26.78
C GLU A 199 2.81 -13.04 26.30
N ALA A 200 1.85 -12.51 25.55
CA ALA A 200 0.65 -13.20 25.06
C ALA A 200 0.40 -12.92 23.57
N PRO A 201 -0.50 -13.68 22.90
CA PRO A 201 -0.89 -13.45 21.50
C PRO A 201 -1.40 -12.03 21.27
N ILE A 202 -0.81 -11.34 20.28
CA ILE A 202 -1.02 -9.90 20.07
C ILE A 202 -2.40 -9.59 19.48
N LEU A 203 -2.87 -10.36 18.47
CA LEU A 203 -4.07 -10.03 17.71
C LEU A 203 -5.36 -9.96 18.54
N PRO A 204 -5.64 -10.88 19.49
CA PRO A 204 -6.84 -10.79 20.34
C PRO A 204 -6.85 -9.54 21.21
N ASP A 205 -5.67 -9.15 21.72
CA ASP A 205 -5.53 -7.97 22.59
C ASP A 205 -5.60 -6.67 21.79
N LEU A 206 -5.10 -6.66 20.54
CA LEU A 206 -5.29 -5.52 19.63
C LEU A 206 -6.76 -5.25 19.35
N GLU A 207 -7.56 -6.30 19.12
CA GLU A 207 -8.98 -6.10 18.85
C GLU A 207 -9.72 -5.54 20.08
N ARG A 208 -9.28 -5.92 21.28
CA ARG A 208 -9.91 -5.55 22.55
C ARG A 208 -9.49 -4.18 23.07
N TYR A 209 -8.20 -3.86 22.98
CA TYR A 209 -7.58 -2.70 23.65
C TYR A 209 -6.98 -1.69 22.68
N GLY A 210 -6.79 -2.04 21.42
CA GLY A 210 -6.19 -1.19 20.41
C GLY A 210 -7.17 -0.17 19.82
N GLU A 211 -6.60 0.91 19.29
CA GLU A 211 -7.29 1.90 18.48
C GLU A 211 -6.89 1.77 17.01
N LEU A 212 -7.80 2.13 16.09
CA LEU A 212 -7.46 2.22 14.67
C LEU A 212 -6.44 3.33 14.44
N PRO A 213 -5.34 3.06 13.72
CA PRO A 213 -4.32 4.05 13.41
C PRO A 213 -4.76 4.92 12.23
N ILE A 214 -5.68 5.85 12.49
CA ILE A 214 -6.10 6.81 11.45
C ILE A 214 -4.97 7.78 11.10
N PRO A 215 -4.97 8.31 9.86
CA PRO A 215 -3.93 9.21 9.37
C PRO A 215 -3.71 10.47 10.23
N PRO A 216 -2.47 10.95 10.40
CA PRO A 216 -2.17 12.13 11.22
C PRO A 216 -2.89 13.42 10.79
N TYR A 217 -3.16 13.59 9.49
CA TYR A 217 -3.86 14.79 8.97
C TYR A 217 -5.34 14.83 9.32
N PHE A 218 -5.90 13.78 9.97
CA PHE A 218 -7.24 13.89 10.56
C PHE A 218 -7.24 14.77 11.83
N GLU A 219 -6.08 14.94 12.48
CA GLU A 219 -5.88 15.78 13.67
C GLU A 219 -6.86 15.46 14.81
N ARG A 220 -7.25 14.20 14.92
CA ARG A 220 -8.15 13.65 15.94
C ARG A 220 -7.79 12.19 16.25
N HIS A 221 -8.34 11.66 17.34
CA HIS A 221 -8.34 10.24 17.62
C HIS A 221 -9.40 9.51 16.78
N ALA A 222 -9.22 8.21 16.61
CA ALA A 222 -10.25 7.37 16.01
C ALA A 222 -11.50 7.35 16.91
N ASP A 223 -12.68 7.38 16.28
CA ASP A 223 -13.96 7.25 16.97
C ASP A 223 -14.69 5.95 16.57
N ALA A 224 -15.88 5.72 17.15
CA ALA A 224 -16.65 4.51 16.89
C ALA A 224 -17.04 4.36 15.40
N THR A 225 -17.21 5.49 14.68
CA THR A 225 -17.53 5.50 13.26
C THR A 225 -16.37 4.95 12.44
N ASP A 226 -15.12 5.25 12.79
CA ASP A 226 -13.93 4.79 12.07
C ASP A 226 -13.80 3.26 12.08
N ASN A 227 -14.26 2.58 13.15
CA ASN A 227 -14.22 1.12 13.22
C ASN A 227 -14.91 0.44 12.04
N THR A 228 -15.92 1.08 11.45
CA THR A 228 -16.63 0.59 10.27
C THR A 228 -16.26 1.34 9.00
N ARG A 229 -16.01 2.66 9.10
CA ARG A 229 -15.82 3.52 7.94
C ARG A 229 -14.38 3.50 7.42
N TYR A 230 -13.38 3.23 8.27
CA TYR A 230 -11.99 3.07 7.88
C TYR A 230 -11.64 1.61 7.55
N GLN A 231 -12.64 0.85 7.09
CA GLN A 231 -12.55 -0.51 6.55
C GLN A 231 -13.29 -0.57 5.22
N THR A 232 -12.83 -1.40 4.30
CA THR A 232 -13.54 -1.67 3.05
C THR A 232 -14.73 -2.64 3.31
N VAL A 233 -15.76 -2.59 2.47
CA VAL A 233 -16.93 -3.48 2.61
C VAL A 233 -16.64 -4.92 2.19
N PHE A 234 -15.48 -5.17 1.59
CA PHE A 234 -15.06 -6.47 1.05
C PHE A 234 -13.72 -6.96 1.62
N HIS A 235 -13.23 -6.37 2.73
CA HIS A 235 -12.02 -6.88 3.37
C HIS A 235 -12.18 -8.33 3.81
N ASP A 236 -11.11 -9.10 3.71
CA ASP A 236 -11.07 -10.47 4.20
C ASP A 236 -10.67 -10.49 5.69
N PRO A 237 -11.53 -10.98 6.59
CA PRO A 237 -11.21 -11.08 8.01
C PRO A 237 -9.92 -11.87 8.32
N ALA A 238 -9.55 -12.83 7.46
CA ALA A 238 -8.33 -13.62 7.61
C ALA A 238 -7.05 -12.83 7.26
N LYS A 239 -7.17 -11.66 6.62
CA LYS A 239 -6.07 -10.81 6.19
C LYS A 239 -5.88 -9.58 7.08
N LEU A 240 -6.04 -9.77 8.39
CA LEU A 240 -5.89 -8.76 9.43
C LEU A 240 -4.40 -8.50 9.70
N ALA A 241 -3.79 -7.57 8.96
CA ALA A 241 -2.37 -7.23 9.11
C ALA A 241 -2.02 -5.81 8.65
N SER A 242 -2.98 -5.01 8.20
CA SER A 242 -2.74 -3.67 7.67
C SER A 242 -2.82 -2.61 8.76
N VAL A 243 -1.94 -1.62 8.71
CA VAL A 243 -1.95 -0.44 9.61
C VAL A 243 -2.81 0.69 9.05
N ALA A 244 -2.99 0.73 7.72
CA ALA A 244 -3.84 1.71 7.07
C ALA A 244 -4.82 1.05 6.08
N ALA A 245 -5.95 1.72 5.85
CA ALA A 245 -6.94 1.26 4.87
C ALA A 245 -6.47 1.50 3.43
N PRO A 246 -6.86 0.66 2.46
CA PRO A 246 -6.77 0.99 1.05
C PRO A 246 -7.86 2.01 0.70
N THR A 247 -7.56 3.30 0.94
CA THR A 247 -8.53 4.39 1.07
C THR A 247 -9.37 4.65 -0.16
N ALA A 248 -8.84 4.42 -1.37
CA ALA A 248 -9.62 4.50 -2.62
C ALA A 248 -10.81 3.50 -2.65
N SER A 249 -10.69 2.42 -1.90
CA SER A 249 -11.75 1.40 -1.77
C SER A 249 -12.86 1.80 -0.77
N LEU A 250 -12.67 2.84 0.04
CA LEU A 250 -13.65 3.30 1.02
C LEU A 250 -14.88 3.96 0.38
N HIS A 251 -14.80 4.35 -0.89
CA HIS A 251 -15.90 4.92 -1.65
C HIS A 251 -16.95 3.87 -2.06
N PHE A 252 -16.56 2.59 -2.11
CA PHE A 252 -17.45 1.53 -2.53
C PHE A 252 -18.44 1.14 -1.44
N ASP A 253 -19.69 1.00 -1.83
CA ASP A 253 -20.77 0.40 -1.06
C ASP A 253 -21.47 -0.67 -1.90
N LYS A 254 -22.44 -1.37 -1.30
CA LYS A 254 -23.15 -2.44 -1.99
C LYS A 254 -23.86 -1.95 -3.26
N LEU A 255 -24.37 -0.72 -3.27
CA LEU A 255 -25.10 -0.17 -4.43
C LEU A 255 -24.18 -0.04 -5.65
N VAL A 256 -22.95 0.49 -5.45
CA VAL A 256 -21.97 0.62 -6.53
C VAL A 256 -21.51 -0.76 -7.01
N LEU A 257 -21.23 -1.70 -6.09
CA LEU A 257 -20.81 -3.05 -6.44
C LEU A 257 -21.90 -3.80 -7.24
N ASP A 258 -23.17 -3.68 -6.83
CA ASP A 258 -24.30 -4.28 -7.56
C ASP A 258 -24.48 -3.68 -8.98
N LYS A 259 -24.28 -2.34 -9.13
CA LYS A 259 -24.32 -1.69 -10.45
C LYS A 259 -23.18 -2.17 -11.37
N LEU A 260 -21.97 -2.33 -10.84
CA LEU A 260 -20.83 -2.86 -11.59
C LEU A 260 -21.09 -4.30 -12.06
N ALA A 261 -21.57 -5.15 -11.15
CA ALA A 261 -21.93 -6.53 -11.48
C ALA A 261 -23.06 -6.61 -12.52
N ALA A 262 -24.11 -5.79 -12.39
CA ALA A 262 -25.22 -5.74 -13.33
C ALA A 262 -24.77 -5.29 -14.73
N LYS A 263 -23.72 -4.46 -14.83
CA LYS A 263 -23.11 -4.03 -16.09
C LYS A 263 -22.17 -5.09 -16.70
N GLY A 264 -21.90 -6.19 -16.01
CA GLY A 264 -20.96 -7.24 -16.44
C GLY A 264 -19.50 -6.84 -16.27
N ILE A 265 -19.18 -6.00 -15.29
CA ILE A 265 -17.82 -5.65 -14.90
C ILE A 265 -17.33 -6.69 -13.90
N ASN A 266 -16.17 -7.30 -14.18
CA ASN A 266 -15.57 -8.31 -13.34
C ASN A 266 -14.82 -7.69 -12.15
N THR A 267 -14.68 -8.45 -11.06
CA THR A 267 -13.93 -8.05 -9.88
C THR A 267 -12.93 -9.12 -9.48
N ALA A 268 -11.73 -8.70 -9.03
CA ALA A 268 -10.70 -9.57 -8.49
C ALA A 268 -9.99 -8.89 -7.31
N PHE A 269 -9.21 -9.65 -6.55
CA PHE A 269 -8.57 -9.18 -5.35
C PHE A 269 -7.06 -9.47 -5.35
N VAL A 270 -6.33 -8.55 -4.78
CA VAL A 270 -4.94 -8.70 -4.34
C VAL A 270 -4.85 -8.36 -2.87
N THR A 271 -3.77 -8.74 -2.21
CA THR A 271 -3.50 -8.33 -0.84
C THR A 271 -2.23 -7.47 -0.82
N LEU A 272 -2.28 -6.33 -0.14
CA LEU A 272 -1.11 -5.59 0.31
C LEU A 272 -1.41 -5.10 1.72
N HIS A 273 -0.55 -5.45 2.67
CA HIS A 273 -0.66 -4.95 4.03
C HIS A 273 0.04 -3.60 4.12
N VAL A 274 -0.78 -2.54 4.20
CA VAL A 274 -0.29 -1.16 4.20
C VAL A 274 0.37 -0.84 5.53
N GLY A 275 1.62 -0.43 5.49
CA GLY A 275 2.39 0.01 6.66
C GLY A 275 2.16 1.49 7.00
N ALA A 276 2.59 1.89 8.20
CA ALA A 276 2.53 3.29 8.66
C ALA A 276 3.42 4.23 7.82
N GLY A 277 4.43 3.67 7.15
CA GLY A 277 5.31 4.41 6.25
C GLY A 277 4.61 5.14 5.12
N THR A 278 3.39 4.69 4.72
CA THR A 278 2.57 5.37 3.71
C THR A 278 2.21 6.82 4.09
N PHE A 279 2.20 7.15 5.37
CA PHE A 279 1.94 8.50 5.87
C PHE A 279 3.21 9.30 6.17
N ALA A 280 4.40 8.70 5.99
CA ALA A 280 5.64 9.37 6.26
C ALA A 280 5.98 10.35 5.13
N PRO A 281 6.41 11.59 5.45
CA PRO A 281 6.87 12.52 4.43
C PRO A 281 8.16 12.02 3.79
N VAL A 282 8.37 12.36 2.53
CA VAL A 282 9.65 12.15 1.83
C VAL A 282 10.73 12.99 2.52
N LYS A 283 11.85 12.36 2.90
CA LYS A 283 12.92 12.99 3.70
C LYS A 283 14.14 13.40 2.87
N THR A 284 14.08 13.29 1.56
CA THR A 284 15.19 13.59 0.65
C THR A 284 14.75 14.61 -0.39
N ASP A 285 15.60 15.58 -0.70
CA ASP A 285 15.33 16.58 -1.72
C ASP A 285 15.39 15.98 -3.13
N ASN A 286 16.28 15.01 -3.34
CA ASN A 286 16.35 14.24 -4.59
C ASN A 286 15.62 12.90 -4.42
N LEU A 287 14.51 12.76 -5.13
CA LEU A 287 13.66 11.57 -5.10
C LEU A 287 14.36 10.28 -5.56
N LEU A 288 15.38 10.37 -6.38
CA LEU A 288 16.17 9.21 -6.81
C LEU A 288 16.92 8.53 -5.65
N ASN A 289 17.11 9.27 -4.54
CA ASN A 289 17.71 8.76 -3.31
C ASN A 289 16.66 8.29 -2.28
N HIS A 290 15.36 8.38 -2.62
CA HIS A 290 14.30 7.93 -1.72
C HIS A 290 14.23 6.41 -1.69
N THR A 291 14.21 5.85 -0.48
CA THR A 291 13.97 4.43 -0.24
C THR A 291 12.53 4.23 0.22
N MET A 292 11.76 3.48 -0.56
CA MET A 292 10.38 3.12 -0.18
C MET A 292 10.37 2.12 0.96
N HIS A 293 9.39 2.26 1.84
CA HIS A 293 9.11 1.23 2.84
C HIS A 293 8.65 -0.06 2.15
N SER A 294 9.14 -1.18 2.67
CA SER A 294 8.80 -2.51 2.19
C SER A 294 7.46 -2.96 2.78
N GLU A 295 6.52 -3.40 1.95
CA GLU A 295 5.19 -3.87 2.34
C GLU A 295 4.93 -5.24 1.73
N TYR A 296 4.39 -6.17 2.53
CA TYR A 296 4.04 -7.51 2.04
C TYR A 296 2.85 -7.43 1.08
N ALA A 297 3.00 -8.06 -0.07
CA ALA A 297 2.01 -8.11 -1.14
C ALA A 297 1.83 -9.52 -1.70
N HIS A 298 0.61 -9.81 -2.17
CA HIS A 298 0.25 -11.08 -2.78
C HIS A 298 -0.70 -10.88 -3.95
N LEU A 299 -0.32 -11.39 -5.10
CA LEU A 299 -1.16 -11.55 -6.29
C LEU A 299 -1.55 -13.03 -6.41
N PRO A 300 -2.81 -13.44 -6.18
CA PRO A 300 -3.27 -14.81 -6.39
C PRO A 300 -3.27 -15.20 -7.87
N GLN A 301 -3.05 -16.51 -8.17
CA GLN A 301 -3.05 -17.01 -9.56
C GLN A 301 -4.38 -16.72 -10.26
N VAL A 302 -5.52 -16.92 -9.58
CA VAL A 302 -6.85 -16.63 -10.16
C VAL A 302 -6.98 -15.18 -10.62
N THR A 303 -6.43 -14.22 -9.86
CA THR A 303 -6.42 -12.79 -10.25
C THR A 303 -5.49 -12.55 -11.43
N ALA A 304 -4.30 -13.17 -11.45
CA ALA A 304 -3.38 -13.07 -12.57
C ALA A 304 -4.00 -13.61 -13.89
N ASP A 305 -4.68 -14.76 -13.80
CA ASP A 305 -5.38 -15.37 -14.96
C ASP A 305 -6.51 -14.47 -15.49
N LEU A 306 -7.31 -13.88 -14.57
CA LEU A 306 -8.36 -12.93 -14.95
C LEU A 306 -7.79 -11.68 -15.64
N ILE A 307 -6.67 -11.15 -15.16
CA ILE A 307 -5.99 -10.00 -15.78
C ILE A 307 -5.53 -10.37 -17.19
N ASN A 308 -4.85 -11.50 -17.36
CA ASN A 308 -4.39 -11.97 -18.67
C ASN A 308 -5.56 -12.16 -19.64
N GLN A 309 -6.66 -12.77 -19.18
CA GLN A 309 -7.87 -12.96 -19.97
C GLN A 309 -8.53 -11.64 -20.35
N THR A 310 -8.59 -10.67 -19.42
CA THR A 310 -9.14 -9.33 -19.66
C THR A 310 -8.40 -8.65 -20.80
N HIS A 311 -7.08 -8.63 -20.76
CA HIS A 311 -6.26 -8.04 -21.81
C HIS A 311 -6.38 -8.81 -23.13
N ALA A 312 -6.41 -10.16 -23.10
CA ALA A 312 -6.61 -10.98 -24.32
C ALA A 312 -7.95 -10.69 -25.01
N ASN A 313 -8.98 -10.30 -24.24
CA ASN A 313 -10.29 -9.90 -24.74
C ASN A 313 -10.36 -8.41 -25.16
N GLY A 314 -9.24 -7.66 -25.12
CA GLY A 314 -9.20 -6.23 -25.44
C GLY A 314 -9.95 -5.36 -24.45
N LYS A 315 -10.08 -5.82 -23.20
CA LYS A 315 -10.73 -5.12 -22.10
C LYS A 315 -9.70 -4.49 -21.16
N GLN A 316 -10.18 -3.61 -20.28
CA GLN A 316 -9.32 -2.80 -19.42
C GLN A 316 -9.23 -3.37 -18.00
N VAL A 317 -8.06 -3.21 -17.38
CA VAL A 317 -7.80 -3.51 -15.98
C VAL A 317 -7.75 -2.21 -15.19
N ILE A 318 -8.65 -2.08 -14.21
CA ILE A 318 -8.80 -0.90 -13.35
C ILE A 318 -8.25 -1.21 -11.97
N ALA A 319 -7.16 -0.55 -11.57
CA ALA A 319 -6.63 -0.66 -10.22
C ALA A 319 -7.37 0.28 -9.27
N ILE A 320 -7.82 -0.24 -8.12
CA ILE A 320 -8.43 0.58 -7.07
C ILE A 320 -7.39 0.90 -6.01
N GLY A 321 -6.83 2.10 -6.11
CA GLY A 321 -5.79 2.64 -5.24
C GLY A 321 -4.37 2.36 -5.70
N THR A 322 -3.47 3.15 -5.16
CA THR A 322 -2.03 3.06 -5.41
C THR A 322 -1.45 1.75 -4.85
N THR A 323 -2.05 1.15 -3.82
CA THR A 323 -1.66 -0.14 -3.25
C THR A 323 -1.85 -1.27 -4.27
N VAL A 324 -3.00 -1.35 -4.94
CA VAL A 324 -3.25 -2.34 -6.01
C VAL A 324 -2.28 -2.13 -7.17
N THR A 325 -2.06 -0.87 -7.57
CA THR A 325 -1.08 -0.53 -8.61
C THR A 325 0.30 -1.08 -8.27
N ARG A 326 0.77 -0.87 -7.03
CA ARG A 326 2.08 -1.36 -6.59
C ARG A 326 2.17 -2.88 -6.61
N VAL A 327 1.12 -3.61 -6.19
CA VAL A 327 1.10 -5.09 -6.27
C VAL A 327 1.21 -5.55 -7.70
N LEU A 328 0.34 -5.04 -8.58
CA LEU A 328 0.24 -5.51 -9.96
C LEU A 328 1.51 -5.21 -10.76
N GLU A 329 2.06 -4.00 -10.63
CA GLU A 329 3.26 -3.62 -11.35
C GLU A 329 4.52 -4.32 -10.80
N THR A 330 4.60 -4.59 -9.49
CA THR A 330 5.66 -5.43 -8.92
C THR A 330 5.57 -6.86 -9.43
N ALA A 331 4.40 -7.48 -9.36
CA ALA A 331 4.19 -8.83 -9.85
C ALA A 331 4.53 -8.94 -11.35
N TYR A 332 4.17 -7.94 -12.15
CA TYR A 332 4.53 -7.87 -13.57
C TYR A 332 6.04 -7.86 -13.77
N GLN A 333 6.77 -7.02 -13.03
CA GLN A 333 8.24 -6.97 -13.11
C GLN A 333 8.89 -8.30 -12.69
N LYS A 334 8.28 -9.02 -11.75
CA LYS A 334 8.82 -10.28 -11.21
C LYS A 334 8.48 -11.49 -12.08
N THR A 335 7.29 -11.53 -12.71
CA THR A 335 6.77 -12.75 -13.35
C THR A 335 6.60 -12.65 -14.86
N ALA A 336 6.27 -11.48 -15.41
CA ALA A 336 6.00 -11.29 -16.83
C ALA A 336 7.26 -10.98 -17.68
N VAL A 337 8.41 -11.49 -17.27
CA VAL A 337 9.70 -11.27 -17.93
C VAL A 337 9.74 -12.04 -19.27
N ASN A 338 10.34 -11.42 -20.30
CA ASN A 338 10.53 -12.01 -21.63
C ASN A 338 9.21 -12.40 -22.35
N GLY A 339 8.15 -11.61 -22.18
CA GLY A 339 6.87 -11.82 -22.85
C GLY A 339 6.01 -12.95 -22.25
N LYS A 340 6.36 -13.44 -21.07
CA LYS A 340 5.51 -14.37 -20.31
C LYS A 340 4.26 -13.65 -19.80
N ALA A 341 3.17 -14.40 -19.65
CA ALA A 341 1.97 -13.93 -19.01
C ALA A 341 2.21 -13.61 -17.53
N LEU A 342 1.44 -12.68 -16.98
CA LEU A 342 1.42 -12.41 -15.55
C LEU A 342 1.03 -13.68 -14.78
N SER A 343 1.74 -13.99 -13.69
CA SER A 343 1.45 -15.14 -12.82
C SER A 343 1.44 -14.75 -11.35
N SER A 344 1.01 -15.67 -10.48
CA SER A 344 0.98 -15.44 -9.04
C SER A 344 2.34 -15.00 -8.51
N TRP A 345 2.29 -14.13 -7.51
CA TRP A 345 3.48 -13.64 -6.82
C TRP A 345 3.14 -13.27 -5.38
N ALA A 346 4.04 -13.55 -4.47
CA ALA A 346 3.97 -13.10 -3.09
C ALA A 346 5.35 -12.68 -2.61
N GLY A 347 5.42 -11.65 -1.80
CA GLY A 347 6.66 -11.13 -1.24
C GLY A 347 6.57 -9.65 -0.89
N ASP A 348 7.67 -9.10 -0.47
CA ASP A 348 7.76 -7.69 -0.14
C ASP A 348 7.95 -6.82 -1.39
N THR A 349 7.21 -5.70 -1.45
CA THR A 349 7.35 -4.68 -2.50
C THR A 349 7.84 -3.36 -1.92
N ASP A 350 8.89 -2.85 -2.49
CA ASP A 350 9.46 -1.52 -2.27
C ASP A 350 9.41 -0.66 -3.54
N ILE A 351 8.53 -1.02 -4.48
CA ILE A 351 8.44 -0.35 -5.78
C ILE A 351 8.18 1.15 -5.62
N PHE A 352 9.05 1.97 -6.18
CA PHE A 352 8.88 3.41 -6.28
C PHE A 352 8.49 3.78 -7.71
N ILE A 353 7.27 4.30 -7.86
CA ILE A 353 6.71 4.69 -9.15
C ILE A 353 6.73 6.21 -9.27
N TYR A 354 7.48 6.71 -10.24
CA TYR A 354 7.63 8.14 -10.56
C TYR A 354 7.65 8.35 -12.08
N PRO A 355 7.55 9.59 -12.60
CA PRO A 355 7.54 9.86 -14.05
C PRO A 355 8.69 9.19 -14.79
N GLY A 356 8.35 8.54 -15.90
CA GLY A 356 9.24 7.65 -16.66
C GLY A 356 8.97 6.17 -16.41
N PHE A 357 8.22 5.80 -15.37
CA PHE A 357 7.82 4.42 -15.12
C PHE A 357 6.88 3.90 -16.23
N ARG A 358 7.09 2.64 -16.64
CA ARG A 358 6.26 1.96 -17.65
C ARG A 358 5.32 0.99 -16.98
N PHE A 359 4.03 1.34 -16.99
CA PHE A 359 2.99 0.46 -16.48
C PHE A 359 2.73 -0.70 -17.44
N GLY A 360 2.79 -1.92 -16.93
CA GLY A 360 2.64 -3.15 -17.70
C GLY A 360 1.26 -3.79 -17.58
N VAL A 361 0.51 -3.48 -16.50
CA VAL A 361 -0.75 -4.17 -16.19
C VAL A 361 -1.95 -3.24 -16.24
N ILE A 362 -1.90 -2.10 -15.54
CA ILE A 362 -3.09 -1.29 -15.34
C ILE A 362 -3.37 -0.35 -16.51
N ASP A 363 -4.64 -0.21 -16.86
CA ASP A 363 -5.13 0.69 -17.93
C ASP A 363 -5.82 1.92 -17.35
N LYS A 364 -6.49 1.79 -16.20
CA LYS A 364 -7.07 2.90 -15.43
C LYS A 364 -6.70 2.78 -13.95
N LEU A 365 -6.63 3.93 -13.29
CA LEU A 365 -6.37 4.03 -11.86
C LEU A 365 -7.48 4.85 -11.20
N LEU A 366 -8.21 4.24 -10.26
CA LEU A 366 -9.11 4.96 -9.36
C LEU A 366 -8.38 5.19 -8.02
N THR A 367 -8.28 6.44 -7.58
CA THR A 367 -7.54 6.79 -6.36
C THR A 367 -8.11 8.04 -5.69
N ASN A 368 -7.65 8.35 -4.47
CA ASN A 368 -7.93 9.62 -3.79
C ASN A 368 -7.00 10.73 -4.29
N PHE A 369 -7.27 11.98 -3.88
CA PHE A 369 -6.31 13.07 -3.95
C PHE A 369 -5.23 12.90 -2.88
N HIS A 370 -3.96 13.09 -3.25
CA HIS A 370 -2.80 12.82 -2.41
C HIS A 370 -2.17 14.08 -1.85
N LEU A 371 -1.41 13.94 -0.74
CA LEU A 371 -0.65 15.01 -0.11
C LEU A 371 0.36 15.64 -1.07
N PRO A 372 0.63 16.96 -0.94
CA PRO A 372 1.77 17.59 -1.60
C PRO A 372 3.06 16.89 -1.18
N LYS A 373 4.05 16.89 -2.06
CA LYS A 373 5.38 16.29 -1.87
C LYS A 373 5.37 14.79 -1.51
N SER A 374 4.30 14.06 -1.87
CA SER A 374 4.18 12.63 -1.56
C SER A 374 4.58 11.74 -2.73
N THR A 375 5.08 10.54 -2.40
CA THR A 375 5.36 9.50 -3.40
C THR A 375 4.11 9.08 -4.19
N LEU A 376 2.92 9.24 -3.59
CA LEU A 376 1.66 8.93 -4.23
C LEU A 376 1.27 9.95 -5.30
N LEU A 377 1.56 11.24 -5.07
CA LEU A 377 1.39 12.28 -6.09
C LEU A 377 2.31 12.04 -7.29
N MET A 378 3.53 11.53 -7.03
CA MET A 378 4.46 11.13 -8.08
C MET A 378 3.94 9.95 -8.91
N LEU A 379 3.35 8.95 -8.24
CA LEU A 379 2.75 7.79 -8.90
C LEU A 379 1.62 8.20 -9.85
N VAL A 380 0.67 9.02 -9.41
CA VAL A 380 -0.42 9.47 -10.29
C VAL A 380 0.10 10.36 -11.43
N SER A 381 1.13 11.16 -11.17
CA SER A 381 1.82 11.96 -12.20
C SER A 381 2.55 11.08 -13.22
N ALA A 382 3.12 9.96 -12.78
CA ALA A 382 3.71 8.96 -13.69
C ALA A 382 2.63 8.31 -14.57
N PHE A 383 1.44 8.06 -14.02
CA PHE A 383 0.35 7.34 -14.69
C PHE A 383 -0.36 8.22 -15.73
N ALA A 384 -0.83 9.40 -15.31
CA ALA A 384 -1.65 10.28 -16.15
C ALA A 384 -0.89 11.47 -16.78
N GLY A 385 0.36 11.70 -16.36
CA GLY A 385 1.18 12.85 -16.76
C GLY A 385 1.11 14.01 -15.78
N LYS A 386 2.29 14.60 -15.45
CA LYS A 386 2.43 15.64 -14.42
C LYS A 386 1.52 16.85 -14.69
N ALA A 387 1.58 17.43 -15.89
CA ALA A 387 0.77 18.60 -16.23
C ALA A 387 -0.74 18.36 -16.15
N ALA A 388 -1.21 17.16 -16.55
CA ALA A 388 -2.62 16.80 -16.46
C ALA A 388 -3.07 16.63 -14.99
N ILE A 389 -2.21 16.07 -14.14
CA ILE A 389 -2.47 15.96 -12.69
C ILE A 389 -2.48 17.33 -12.03
N GLU A 390 -1.55 18.23 -12.36
CA GLU A 390 -1.55 19.61 -11.84
C GLU A 390 -2.86 20.35 -12.17
N GLN A 391 -3.33 20.23 -13.42
CA GLN A 391 -4.62 20.81 -13.84
C GLN A 391 -5.79 20.17 -13.09
N ALA A 392 -5.79 18.84 -12.91
CA ALA A 392 -6.84 18.13 -12.19
C ALA A 392 -6.89 18.54 -10.70
N TYR A 393 -5.74 18.72 -10.07
CA TYR A 393 -5.67 19.18 -8.67
C TYR A 393 -6.13 20.62 -8.50
N GLN A 394 -5.72 21.53 -9.42
CA GLN A 394 -6.20 22.91 -9.40
C GLN A 394 -7.72 22.94 -9.61
N HIS A 395 -8.25 22.20 -10.59
CA HIS A 395 -9.68 22.09 -10.82
C HIS A 395 -10.42 21.57 -9.57
N ALA A 396 -9.87 20.55 -8.89
CA ALA A 396 -10.47 19.98 -7.68
C ALA A 396 -10.51 21.01 -6.53
N ILE A 397 -9.45 21.82 -6.35
CA ILE A 397 -9.40 22.90 -5.35
C ILE A 397 -10.46 23.96 -5.66
N ASP A 398 -10.52 24.45 -6.90
CA ASP A 398 -11.45 25.49 -7.33
C ASP A 398 -12.92 25.06 -7.24
N ASN A 399 -13.19 23.74 -7.41
CA ASN A 399 -14.51 23.14 -7.34
C ASN A 399 -14.82 22.48 -5.98
N HIS A 400 -14.04 22.78 -4.93
CA HIS A 400 -14.26 22.33 -3.56
C HIS A 400 -14.41 20.81 -3.45
N TYR A 401 -13.52 20.06 -4.08
CA TYR A 401 -13.35 18.64 -3.81
C TYR A 401 -12.72 18.45 -2.44
N ARG A 402 -13.05 17.34 -1.81
CA ARG A 402 -12.49 16.93 -0.52
C ARG A 402 -11.25 16.09 -0.75
N PHE A 403 -10.23 16.31 0.05
CA PHE A 403 -8.91 15.68 -0.13
C PHE A 403 -8.65 14.57 0.88
N PHE A 404 -7.74 13.66 0.53
CA PHE A 404 -7.16 12.56 1.31
C PHE A 404 -8.13 11.40 1.55
N SER A 405 -7.91 10.61 2.63
CA SER A 405 -8.52 9.29 2.84
C SER A 405 -10.05 9.26 2.85
N TYR A 406 -10.69 10.26 3.44
CA TYR A 406 -12.16 10.42 3.48
C TYR A 406 -12.67 11.44 2.46
N GLY A 407 -11.80 11.90 1.58
CA GLY A 407 -12.08 12.86 0.54
C GLY A 407 -12.87 12.27 -0.62
N ASP A 408 -12.69 12.89 -1.77
CA ASP A 408 -13.28 12.50 -3.05
C ASP A 408 -12.31 11.65 -3.86
N ALA A 409 -12.73 11.13 -4.99
CA ALA A 409 -11.98 10.21 -5.82
C ALA A 409 -11.60 10.82 -7.17
N MET A 410 -10.54 10.27 -7.78
CA MET A 410 -10.18 10.46 -9.19
C MET A 410 -10.21 9.12 -9.91
N LEU A 411 -10.74 9.10 -11.14
CA LEU A 411 -10.50 8.04 -12.11
C LEU A 411 -9.57 8.59 -13.20
N LEU A 412 -8.44 7.95 -13.38
CA LEU A 412 -7.38 8.39 -14.29
C LEU A 412 -7.24 7.40 -15.44
N ASP A 413 -7.22 7.90 -16.66
CA ASP A 413 -6.76 7.13 -17.82
C ASP A 413 -5.23 7.13 -17.87
N LYS A 414 -4.66 6.03 -18.33
CA LYS A 414 -3.23 5.91 -18.58
C LYS A 414 -2.81 6.86 -19.70
N LYS A 415 -1.77 7.67 -19.48
CA LYS A 415 -1.19 8.51 -20.51
C LYS A 415 -0.75 7.67 -21.70
N THR A 416 -1.27 7.99 -22.89
CA THR A 416 -0.87 7.36 -24.16
C THR A 416 0.53 7.85 -24.55
N LYS A 417 1.40 6.97 -25.03
CA LYS A 417 2.67 7.38 -25.62
C LYS A 417 2.41 8.08 -26.95
N VAL A 418 2.94 9.31 -27.09
CA VAL A 418 3.13 9.89 -28.43
C VAL A 418 4.06 8.96 -29.21
N GLN A 419 3.58 8.39 -30.31
CA GLN A 419 4.50 7.80 -31.28
C GLN A 419 5.33 8.96 -31.83
N ALA A 420 6.65 8.95 -31.54
CA ALA A 420 7.58 9.86 -32.16
C ALA A 420 7.42 9.68 -33.70
N GLN A 421 6.74 10.65 -34.33
CA GLN A 421 6.74 10.72 -35.78
C GLN A 421 8.20 10.89 -36.22
N THR A 422 8.69 9.87 -36.91
CA THR A 422 9.96 9.94 -37.60
C THR A 422 9.84 11.09 -38.59
N LEU A 423 10.41 12.24 -38.25
CA LEU A 423 10.68 13.30 -39.22
C LEU A 423 11.64 12.74 -40.24
N ASN A 424 11.11 12.16 -41.31
CA ASN A 424 11.86 11.91 -42.53
C ASN A 424 12.28 13.30 -43.04
N LYS A 425 13.54 13.66 -42.80
CA LYS A 425 14.21 14.73 -43.55
C LYS A 425 14.26 14.31 -45.00
N GLN A 426 13.53 15.00 -45.83
CA GLN A 426 13.83 15.13 -47.24
C GLN A 426 15.04 16.06 -47.42
#